data_cabf5e5bd6468440a59f29787a088440
#
_entry.id   cabf5e5bd6468440a59f29787a088440
#
_cell.length_a   1.000
_cell.length_b   1.000
_cell.length_c   1.000
_cell.angle_alpha   90.00
_cell.angle_beta   90.00
_cell.angle_gamma   90.00
#
_symmetry.space_group_name_H-M   'P 1'
#
loop_
_entity.id
_entity.type
_entity.pdbx_description
1 polymer ?
#
loop_
_entity_poly.entity_id
_entity_poly.type
_entity_poly.pdbx_seq_one_letter_code
_entity_poly.pdbx_strand_id
1 'polypeptide(L)'
;LVEIIDKITASSTKTVQQSNAKLVSVERIIELDMLYLGQTHSVAVQLSGDVVDVTKDAIRKAFEATYLKTYSRLLSDIPIRILNLRLSMIGVRPAINVGILAAGERAENSAECAIIDQPIFSGGEWHDAVIYDRLRLPQGTVIQGPALLVQADATIYVDPNLAATVDQL
;
A
#
# COMPACT_ATOMS: atom_id res chain seq x y z
N LEU A 1 11.56 29.87 -3.55
CA LEU A 1 10.98 28.55 -3.34
C LEU A 1 9.90 28.25 -4.39
N VAL A 2 8.95 29.16 -4.63
CA VAL A 2 7.90 29.05 -5.66
C VAL A 2 8.50 28.69 -7.01
N GLU A 3 9.44 29.46 -7.50
CA GLU A 3 10.08 29.26 -8.80
C GLU A 3 10.73 27.86 -8.94
N ILE A 4 11.33 27.35 -7.84
CA ILE A 4 11.91 26.01 -7.81
C ILE A 4 10.81 24.95 -7.91
N ILE A 5 9.72 25.10 -7.15
CA ILE A 5 8.57 24.21 -7.19
C ILE A 5 7.97 24.15 -8.59
N ASP A 6 7.75 25.30 -9.23
CA ASP A 6 7.16 25.40 -10.55
C ASP A 6 8.05 24.72 -11.61
N LYS A 7 9.36 24.94 -11.56
CA LYS A 7 10.32 24.32 -12.47
C LYS A 7 10.33 22.79 -12.33
N ILE A 8 10.37 22.29 -11.10
CA ILE A 8 10.37 20.84 -10.84
C ILE A 8 9.02 20.25 -11.24
N THR A 9 7.90 20.92 -10.92
CA THR A 9 6.56 20.49 -11.31
C THR A 9 6.44 20.33 -12.82
N ALA A 10 6.86 21.32 -13.58
CA ALA A 10 6.80 21.28 -15.04
C ALA A 10 7.61 20.09 -15.62
N SER A 11 8.82 19.88 -15.11
CA SER A 11 9.67 18.75 -15.51
C SER A 11 9.05 17.40 -15.18
N SER A 12 8.55 17.24 -13.96
CA SER A 12 7.95 15.99 -13.47
C SER A 12 6.63 15.67 -14.18
N THR A 13 5.80 16.68 -14.45
CA THR A 13 4.56 16.53 -15.23
C THR A 13 4.85 15.97 -16.61
N LYS A 14 5.87 16.51 -17.29
CA LYS A 14 6.29 16.02 -18.60
C LYS A 14 6.69 14.53 -18.55
N THR A 15 7.44 14.13 -17.52
CA THR A 15 7.85 12.73 -17.33
C THR A 15 6.65 11.82 -17.15
N VAL A 16 5.68 12.20 -16.31
CA VAL A 16 4.45 11.42 -16.09
C VAL A 16 3.62 11.30 -17.36
N GLN A 17 3.49 12.39 -18.14
CA GLN A 17 2.78 12.38 -19.42
C GLN A 17 3.44 11.48 -20.46
N GLN A 18 4.77 11.40 -20.46
CA GLN A 18 5.54 10.53 -21.37
C GLN A 18 5.48 9.04 -20.99
N SER A 19 4.93 8.68 -19.84
CA SER A 19 4.87 7.29 -19.39
C SER A 19 3.93 6.38 -20.20
N ASN A 20 3.12 6.96 -21.13
CA ASN A 20 2.07 6.25 -21.88
C ASN A 20 1.07 5.47 -20.98
N ALA A 21 1.08 5.72 -19.69
CA ALA A 21 0.15 5.10 -18.76
C ALA A 21 -1.24 5.75 -18.87
N LYS A 22 -2.28 4.93 -18.92
CA LYS A 22 -3.65 5.43 -18.84
C LYS A 22 -3.91 5.90 -17.41
N LEU A 23 -4.01 7.22 -17.21
CA LEU A 23 -4.21 7.84 -15.91
C LEU A 23 -5.61 8.44 -15.80
N VAL A 24 -6.19 8.39 -14.62
CA VAL A 24 -7.44 9.07 -14.24
C VAL A 24 -7.15 10.47 -13.73
N SER A 25 -6.10 10.61 -12.93
CA SER A 25 -5.64 11.89 -12.39
C SER A 25 -4.13 11.86 -12.13
N VAL A 26 -3.57 13.03 -11.86
CA VAL A 26 -2.19 13.19 -11.40
C VAL A 26 -2.22 13.99 -10.12
N GLU A 27 -1.70 13.42 -9.05
CA GLU A 27 -1.59 14.06 -7.75
C GLU A 27 -0.16 14.58 -7.55
N ARG A 28 -0.05 15.74 -6.90
CA ARG A 28 1.22 16.36 -6.57
C ARG A 28 1.39 16.42 -5.05
N ILE A 29 2.49 15.87 -4.56
CA ILE A 29 2.88 15.96 -3.15
C ILE A 29 4.17 16.75 -3.06
N ILE A 30 4.19 17.77 -2.20
CA ILE A 30 5.37 18.57 -1.89
C ILE A 30 5.74 18.35 -0.44
N GLU A 31 6.99 17.99 -0.19
CA GLU A 31 7.53 17.78 1.14
C GLU A 31 8.80 18.62 1.33
N LEU A 32 8.93 19.21 2.51
CA LEU A 32 10.12 19.93 2.94
C LEU A 32 10.78 19.20 4.11
N ASP A 33 12.05 18.83 3.98
CA ASP A 33 12.84 18.38 5.13
C ASP A 33 13.28 19.60 5.91
N MET A 34 12.78 19.74 7.13
CA MET A 34 12.99 20.94 7.94
C MET A 34 13.47 20.60 9.35
N LEU A 35 14.23 21.50 9.95
CA LEU A 35 14.70 21.38 11.32
C LEU A 35 14.84 22.76 11.97
N TYR A 36 14.93 22.79 13.29
CA TYR A 36 15.45 23.96 14.02
C TYR A 36 16.97 24.02 13.88
N LEU A 37 17.49 25.23 13.70
CA LEU A 37 18.93 25.44 13.53
C LEU A 37 19.71 24.86 14.73
N GLY A 38 20.74 24.06 14.44
CA GLY A 38 21.54 23.36 15.45
C GLY A 38 21.09 21.92 15.72
N GLN A 39 19.97 21.48 15.16
CA GLN A 39 19.58 20.06 15.21
C GLN A 39 20.20 19.25 14.08
N THR A 40 20.34 17.95 14.30
CA THR A 40 20.89 16.98 13.32
C THR A 40 19.79 16.23 12.56
N HIS A 41 18.59 16.13 13.13
CA HIS A 41 17.48 15.39 12.54
C HIS A 41 16.41 16.35 12.04
N SER A 42 15.99 16.15 10.81
CA SER A 42 14.89 16.89 10.20
C SER A 42 13.58 16.13 10.34
N VAL A 43 12.48 16.88 10.24
CA VAL A 43 11.13 16.32 10.05
C VAL A 43 10.67 16.59 8.63
N ALA A 44 9.99 15.64 8.03
CA ALA A 44 9.37 15.79 6.71
C ALA A 44 8.02 16.49 6.88
N VAL A 45 7.91 17.69 6.32
CA VAL A 45 6.72 18.55 6.39
C VAL A 45 6.03 18.50 5.04
N GLN A 46 4.87 17.86 5.00
CA GLN A 46 4.05 17.83 3.80
C GLN A 46 3.25 19.15 3.68
N LEU A 47 3.36 19.79 2.54
CA LEU A 47 2.54 20.94 2.18
C LEU A 47 1.30 20.44 1.45
N SER A 48 0.12 20.63 2.05
CA SER A 48 -1.15 20.13 1.56
C SER A 48 -1.93 21.19 0.79
N GLY A 49 -2.73 20.77 -0.20
CA GLY A 49 -3.67 21.60 -0.96
C GLY A 49 -3.32 21.73 -2.44
N ASP A 50 -4.33 22.04 -3.23
CA ASP A 50 -4.19 22.23 -4.69
C ASP A 50 -3.34 23.47 -5.02
N VAL A 51 -3.52 24.52 -4.23
CA VAL A 51 -2.67 25.72 -4.24
C VAL A 51 -1.83 25.70 -2.98
N VAL A 52 -0.59 25.29 -3.11
CA VAL A 52 0.34 25.20 -1.98
C VAL A 52 0.73 26.60 -1.57
N ASP A 53 0.31 27.02 -0.38
CA ASP A 53 0.76 28.26 0.22
C ASP A 53 2.21 28.11 0.71
N VAL A 54 3.13 28.75 0.01
CA VAL A 54 4.57 28.73 0.30
C VAL A 54 5.05 30.01 0.97
N THR A 55 4.14 30.75 1.60
CA THR A 55 4.52 31.87 2.46
C THR A 55 5.33 31.40 3.66
N LYS A 56 6.17 32.27 4.20
CA LYS A 56 6.97 31.94 5.39
C LYS A 56 6.10 31.49 6.57
N ASP A 57 4.93 32.12 6.75
CA ASP A 57 4.04 31.83 7.86
C ASP A 57 3.32 30.49 7.68
N ALA A 58 2.88 30.17 6.48
CA ALA A 58 2.28 28.87 6.19
C ALA A 58 3.28 27.73 6.38
N ILE A 59 4.49 27.87 5.87
CA ILE A 59 5.58 26.89 6.04
C ILE A 59 5.94 26.71 7.51
N ARG A 60 6.06 27.83 8.26
CA ARG A 60 6.32 27.78 9.70
C ARG A 60 5.23 27.02 10.44
N LYS A 61 3.97 27.34 10.21
CA LYS A 61 2.82 26.66 10.84
C LYS A 61 2.81 25.17 10.54
N ALA A 62 3.04 24.79 9.28
CA ALA A 62 3.11 23.37 8.88
C ALA A 62 4.27 22.64 9.58
N PHE A 63 5.44 23.29 9.66
CA PHE A 63 6.59 22.74 10.37
C PHE A 63 6.30 22.57 11.86
N GLU A 64 5.82 23.63 12.54
CA GLU A 64 5.53 23.61 13.97
C GLU A 64 4.48 22.53 14.32
N ALA A 65 3.43 22.38 13.49
CA ALA A 65 2.43 21.33 13.66
C ALA A 65 3.05 19.92 13.56
N THR A 66 3.88 19.70 12.54
CA THR A 66 4.56 18.41 12.33
C THR A 66 5.57 18.14 13.45
N TYR A 67 6.34 19.15 13.83
CA TYR A 67 7.35 19.03 14.87
C TYR A 67 6.72 18.75 16.24
N LEU A 68 5.62 19.44 16.57
CA LEU A 68 4.86 19.20 17.80
C LEU A 68 4.31 17.77 17.86
N LYS A 69 3.78 17.26 16.75
CA LYS A 69 3.28 15.89 16.65
C LYS A 69 4.40 14.86 16.87
N THR A 70 5.61 15.15 16.39
CA THR A 70 6.76 14.21 16.46
C THR A 70 7.45 14.26 17.82
N TYR A 71 7.64 15.44 18.40
CA TYR A 71 8.46 15.64 19.60
C TYR A 71 7.69 16.16 20.82
N SER A 72 6.39 16.41 20.70
CA SER A 72 5.50 16.91 21.77
C SER A 72 5.92 18.25 22.39
N ARG A 73 6.77 19.02 21.70
CA ARG A 73 7.24 20.34 22.13
C ARG A 73 7.65 21.21 20.94
N LEU A 74 7.70 22.53 21.12
CA LEU A 74 8.24 23.49 20.17
C LEU A 74 9.46 24.19 20.75
N LEU A 75 10.30 24.75 19.87
CA LEU A 75 11.48 25.52 20.23
C LEU A 75 11.30 26.96 19.67
N SER A 76 10.57 27.78 20.41
CA SER A 76 9.99 29.05 19.92
C SER A 76 11.00 30.09 19.42
N ASP A 77 12.22 30.11 19.97
CA ASP A 77 13.22 31.16 19.69
C ASP A 77 14.34 30.66 18.72
N ILE A 78 14.20 29.45 18.17
CA ILE A 78 15.22 28.91 17.30
C ILE A 78 14.79 29.08 15.84
N PRO A 79 15.66 29.60 14.95
CA PRO A 79 15.37 29.71 13.53
C PRO A 79 15.14 28.33 12.88
N ILE A 80 14.21 28.29 11.93
CA ILE A 80 13.88 27.09 11.15
C ILE A 80 14.69 27.12 9.86
N ARG A 81 15.22 25.96 9.46
CA ARG A 81 15.91 25.77 8.19
C ARG A 81 15.23 24.70 7.36
N ILE A 82 15.06 24.97 6.08
CA ILE A 82 14.70 23.98 5.06
C ILE A 82 16.00 23.39 4.54
N LEU A 83 16.14 22.07 4.54
CA LEU A 83 17.28 21.34 4.01
C LEU A 83 17.04 20.88 2.57
N ASN A 84 15.89 20.25 2.35
CA ASN A 84 15.54 19.67 1.05
C ASN A 84 14.09 20.00 0.70
N LEU A 85 13.83 20.00 -0.60
CA LEU A 85 12.50 20.01 -1.17
C LEU A 85 12.35 18.73 -2.00
N ARG A 86 11.29 17.97 -1.74
CA ARG A 86 10.88 16.82 -2.54
C ARG A 86 9.55 17.10 -3.19
N LEU A 87 9.44 16.74 -4.45
CA LEU A 87 8.20 16.81 -5.20
C LEU A 87 7.93 15.44 -5.80
N SER A 88 6.80 14.84 -5.41
CA SER A 88 6.32 13.58 -5.95
C SER A 88 5.11 13.82 -6.83
N MET A 89 5.14 13.28 -8.05
CA MET A 89 4.01 13.25 -8.96
C MET A 89 3.49 11.81 -9.04
N ILE A 90 2.25 11.62 -8.63
CA ILE A 90 1.61 10.29 -8.57
C ILE A 90 0.55 10.22 -9.65
N GLY A 91 0.78 9.37 -10.65
CA GLY A 91 -0.22 9.05 -11.66
C GLY A 91 -1.20 8.01 -11.12
N VAL A 92 -2.44 8.42 -10.91
CA VAL A 92 -3.51 7.52 -10.45
C VAL A 92 -4.07 6.77 -11.64
N ARG A 93 -3.99 5.45 -11.61
CA ARG A 93 -4.56 4.56 -12.63
C ARG A 93 -6.05 4.32 -12.36
N PRO A 94 -6.84 3.94 -13.39
CA PRO A 94 -8.19 3.44 -13.16
C PRO A 94 -8.17 2.27 -12.17
N ALA A 95 -9.18 2.19 -11.32
CA ALA A 95 -9.36 1.05 -10.44
C ALA A 95 -9.47 -0.23 -11.30
N ILE A 96 -8.71 -1.25 -10.93
CA ILE A 96 -8.78 -2.57 -11.55
C ILE A 96 -9.89 -3.33 -10.84
N ASN A 97 -10.83 -3.85 -11.61
CA ASN A 97 -11.78 -4.82 -11.07
C ASN A 97 -11.05 -6.15 -10.84
N VAL A 98 -10.62 -6.38 -9.61
CA VAL A 98 -9.93 -7.63 -9.23
C VAL A 98 -10.83 -8.86 -9.39
N GLY A 99 -12.16 -8.68 -9.44
CA GLY A 99 -13.10 -9.77 -9.70
C GLY A 99 -12.89 -10.47 -11.06
N ILE A 100 -12.23 -9.81 -12.02
CA ILE A 100 -11.84 -10.48 -13.28
C ILE A 100 -10.82 -11.59 -13.08
N LEU A 101 -10.05 -11.56 -11.98
CA LEU A 101 -9.08 -12.60 -11.63
C LEU A 101 -9.75 -13.83 -11.03
N ALA A 102 -10.97 -13.70 -10.56
CA ALA A 102 -11.81 -14.79 -10.06
C ALA A 102 -12.58 -15.52 -11.19
N ALA A 103 -12.34 -15.15 -12.46
CA ALA A 103 -13.02 -15.75 -13.60
C ALA A 103 -12.54 -17.20 -13.80
N GLY A 104 -13.45 -18.14 -13.59
CA GLY A 104 -13.26 -19.57 -13.78
C GLY A 104 -14.55 -20.32 -13.45
N GLU A 105 -14.74 -21.50 -14.00
CA GLU A 105 -15.84 -22.36 -13.59
C GLU A 105 -15.58 -22.85 -12.16
N ARG A 106 -16.44 -22.46 -11.23
CA ARG A 106 -16.43 -22.96 -9.87
C ARG A 106 -17.31 -24.21 -9.79
N ALA A 107 -16.91 -25.16 -8.97
CA ALA A 107 -17.69 -26.37 -8.69
C ALA A 107 -18.96 -26.02 -7.90
N GLU A 108 -19.91 -26.95 -7.88
CA GLU A 108 -21.12 -26.78 -7.08
C GLU A 108 -20.86 -26.91 -5.56
N ASN A 109 -19.89 -27.75 -5.21
CA ASN A 109 -19.51 -28.00 -3.81
C ASN A 109 -17.99 -28.27 -3.68
N SER A 110 -17.47 -28.21 -2.46
CA SER A 110 -16.04 -28.40 -2.19
C SER A 110 -15.55 -29.84 -2.41
N ALA A 111 -16.43 -30.83 -2.32
CA ALA A 111 -16.03 -32.23 -2.52
C ALA A 111 -15.58 -32.50 -3.96
N GLU A 112 -16.16 -31.79 -4.95
CA GLU A 112 -15.75 -31.87 -6.35
C GLU A 112 -14.39 -31.21 -6.63
N CYS A 113 -13.90 -30.44 -5.67
CA CYS A 113 -12.60 -29.76 -5.74
C CYS A 113 -11.49 -30.56 -5.06
N ALA A 114 -11.85 -31.62 -4.30
CA ALA A 114 -10.87 -32.49 -3.65
C ALA A 114 -10.08 -33.28 -4.71
N ILE A 115 -8.75 -33.16 -4.64
CA ILE A 115 -7.84 -33.83 -5.57
C ILE A 115 -7.40 -35.17 -4.97
N ILE A 116 -6.94 -35.16 -3.73
CA ILE A 116 -6.40 -36.31 -3.01
C ILE A 116 -6.36 -36.05 -1.50
N ASP A 117 -6.49 -37.13 -0.74
CA ASP A 117 -6.18 -37.17 0.68
C ASP A 117 -4.70 -37.51 0.87
N GLN A 118 -3.96 -36.72 1.59
CA GLN A 118 -2.54 -36.93 1.80
C GLN A 118 -2.12 -36.51 3.21
N PRO A 119 -1.38 -37.37 3.96
CA PRO A 119 -0.82 -36.96 5.23
C PRO A 119 0.24 -35.88 5.06
N ILE A 120 0.19 -34.86 5.91
CA ILE A 120 1.16 -33.78 5.99
C ILE A 120 1.77 -33.71 7.37
N PHE A 121 3.04 -33.32 7.46
CA PHE A 121 3.73 -33.11 8.73
C PHE A 121 3.71 -31.65 9.12
N SER A 122 3.10 -31.33 10.26
CA SER A 122 3.03 -29.97 10.77
C SER A 122 2.99 -29.98 12.31
N GLY A 123 3.60 -28.96 12.93
CA GLY A 123 3.60 -28.84 14.39
C GLY A 123 4.31 -29.99 15.15
N GLY A 124 5.10 -30.82 14.45
CA GLY A 124 5.79 -31.95 15.06
C GLY A 124 5.05 -33.29 14.93
N GLU A 125 3.91 -33.34 14.26
CA GLU A 125 3.08 -34.53 14.09
C GLU A 125 2.51 -34.65 12.67
N TRP A 126 2.01 -35.85 12.32
CA TRP A 126 1.36 -36.12 11.07
C TRP A 126 -0.15 -35.91 11.17
N HIS A 127 -0.72 -35.23 10.18
CA HIS A 127 -2.14 -34.95 10.07
C HIS A 127 -2.67 -35.45 8.72
N ASP A 128 -3.87 -36.03 8.72
CA ASP A 128 -4.57 -36.32 7.46
C ASP A 128 -5.13 -35.02 6.90
N ALA A 129 -4.76 -34.66 5.67
CA ALA A 129 -5.16 -33.43 5.00
C ALA A 129 -5.75 -33.71 3.61
N VAL A 130 -6.72 -32.92 3.23
CA VAL A 130 -7.28 -32.90 1.88
C VAL A 130 -6.61 -31.83 1.05
N ILE A 131 -6.23 -32.19 -0.18
CA ILE A 131 -5.71 -31.24 -1.17
C ILE A 131 -6.85 -30.85 -2.11
N TYR A 132 -7.10 -29.55 -2.24
CA TYR A 132 -8.17 -29.00 -3.08
C TYR A 132 -7.62 -28.21 -4.25
N ASP A 133 -8.29 -28.29 -5.40
CA ASP A 133 -8.12 -27.31 -6.48
C ASP A 133 -8.72 -25.95 -6.05
N ARG A 134 -7.85 -25.02 -5.68
CA ARG A 134 -8.23 -23.73 -5.11
C ARG A 134 -9.15 -22.93 -6.03
N LEU A 135 -8.88 -22.91 -7.33
CA LEU A 135 -9.58 -22.03 -8.26
C LEU A 135 -11.01 -22.52 -8.56
N ARG A 136 -11.30 -23.78 -8.31
CA ARG A 136 -12.64 -24.37 -8.50
C ARG A 136 -13.52 -24.30 -7.26
N LEU A 137 -12.97 -23.95 -6.08
CA LEU A 137 -13.75 -23.89 -4.84
C LEU A 137 -14.90 -22.87 -4.95
N PRO A 138 -16.14 -23.25 -4.55
CA PRO A 138 -17.28 -22.33 -4.53
C PRO A 138 -17.06 -21.16 -3.58
N GLN A 139 -17.58 -20.01 -3.95
CA GLN A 139 -17.59 -18.83 -3.07
C GLN A 139 -18.36 -19.13 -1.77
N GLY A 140 -17.88 -18.62 -0.64
CA GLY A 140 -18.45 -18.83 0.68
C GLY A 140 -18.09 -20.17 1.32
N THR A 141 -17.40 -21.08 0.59
CA THR A 141 -16.93 -22.35 1.15
C THR A 141 -15.95 -22.10 2.28
N VAL A 142 -16.16 -22.81 3.38
CA VAL A 142 -15.24 -22.85 4.52
C VAL A 142 -14.49 -24.18 4.52
N ILE A 143 -13.18 -24.12 4.36
CA ILE A 143 -12.29 -25.29 4.44
C ILE A 143 -11.62 -25.30 5.80
N GLN A 144 -11.87 -26.35 6.56
CA GLN A 144 -11.21 -26.58 7.84
C GLN A 144 -9.81 -27.18 7.60
N GLY A 145 -8.84 -26.74 8.36
CA GLY A 145 -7.52 -27.35 8.38
C GLY A 145 -7.48 -28.66 9.16
N PRO A 146 -6.51 -29.52 8.89
CA PRO A 146 -5.41 -29.29 7.95
C PRO A 146 -5.84 -29.50 6.50
N ALA A 147 -5.47 -28.57 5.62
CA ALA A 147 -5.77 -28.68 4.19
C ALA A 147 -4.73 -27.95 3.35
N LEU A 148 -4.60 -28.37 2.07
CA LEU A 148 -3.81 -27.65 1.07
C LEU A 148 -4.73 -27.17 -0.06
N LEU A 149 -4.67 -25.90 -0.36
CA LEU A 149 -5.39 -25.33 -1.49
C LEU A 149 -4.36 -25.00 -2.57
N VAL A 150 -4.37 -25.76 -3.67
CA VAL A 150 -3.34 -25.70 -4.71
C VAL A 150 -3.86 -25.03 -5.98
N GLN A 151 -2.97 -24.37 -6.66
CA GLN A 151 -3.13 -23.89 -8.03
C GLN A 151 -1.76 -23.99 -8.74
N ALA A 152 -1.70 -23.68 -10.04
CA ALA A 152 -0.50 -23.91 -10.86
C ALA A 152 0.77 -23.22 -10.33
N ASP A 153 0.66 -22.08 -9.67
CA ASP A 153 1.76 -21.20 -9.24
C ASP A 153 1.80 -20.93 -7.73
N ALA A 154 0.84 -21.45 -6.95
CA ALA A 154 0.77 -21.20 -5.53
C ALA A 154 0.09 -22.33 -4.76
N THR A 155 0.45 -22.46 -3.48
CA THR A 155 -0.18 -23.36 -2.53
C THR A 155 -0.47 -22.60 -1.24
N ILE A 156 -1.68 -22.75 -0.72
CA ILE A 156 -2.08 -22.23 0.60
C ILE A 156 -2.19 -23.42 1.53
N TYR A 157 -1.47 -23.36 2.65
CA TYR A 157 -1.63 -24.29 3.75
C TYR A 157 -2.60 -23.72 4.77
N VAL A 158 -3.60 -24.52 5.13
CA VAL A 158 -4.54 -24.23 6.22
C VAL A 158 -4.14 -25.11 7.41
N ASP A 159 -3.71 -24.49 8.49
CA ASP A 159 -3.25 -25.18 9.69
C ASP A 159 -4.41 -25.94 10.38
N PRO A 160 -4.18 -27.04 11.13
CA PRO A 160 -5.22 -27.80 11.82
C PRO A 160 -6.20 -27.00 12.67
N ASN A 161 -5.76 -25.88 13.22
CA ASN A 161 -6.58 -25.04 14.10
C ASN A 161 -7.19 -23.82 13.36
N LEU A 162 -7.03 -23.74 12.05
CA LEU A 162 -7.52 -22.63 11.25
C LEU A 162 -8.59 -23.06 10.25
N ALA A 163 -9.32 -22.10 9.76
CA ALA A 163 -10.25 -22.28 8.65
C ALA A 163 -10.00 -21.20 7.59
N ALA A 164 -10.05 -21.58 6.32
CA ALA A 164 -10.02 -20.67 5.18
C ALA A 164 -11.42 -20.50 4.61
N THR A 165 -11.82 -19.26 4.34
CA THR A 165 -13.08 -18.97 3.67
C THR A 165 -12.80 -18.45 2.27
N VAL A 166 -13.46 -19.03 1.26
CA VAL A 166 -13.37 -18.57 -0.12
C VAL A 166 -14.18 -17.31 -0.28
N ASP A 167 -13.51 -16.20 -0.58
CA ASP A 167 -14.18 -14.92 -0.83
C ASP A 167 -14.70 -14.81 -2.28
N GLN A 168 -15.16 -13.62 -2.65
CA GLN A 168 -15.69 -13.36 -3.99
C GLN A 168 -14.61 -13.02 -5.04
N LEU A 169 -13.34 -12.90 -4.62
CA LEU A 169 -12.23 -12.48 -5.48
C LEU A 169 -11.35 -13.65 -5.93
#